data_4dd2d2661d9aa2b1b3958b56730b6b05
#
_entry.id   4dd2d2661d9aa2b1b3958b56730b6b05
#
_cell.length_a   1.000
_cell.length_b   1.000
_cell.length_c   1.000
_cell.angle_alpha   90.00
_cell.angle_beta   90.00
_cell.angle_gamma   90.00
#
_symmetry.space_group_name_H-M   'P 1'
#
loop_
_entity.id
_entity.type
_entity.pdbx_description
1 polymer ?
#
loop_
_entity_poly.entity_id
_entity_poly.type
_entity_poly.pdbx_seq_one_letter_code
_entity_poly.pdbx_strand_id
1 'polypeptide(L)'
;GYSLTDENEIEKTIKKVQNDFNTEAVVVKAQIHAGGRGKGGGVKFCNTYEKALESAKNILGMNLITHQTGEEGKIVNQLLITEALNIKKEFYFALMFDRSKNADVFIVSTEGGVDIEEVAEKTPDKIVKAWVKEDVYPLSNAIDTIVDSLGLSSFDEAKEIFRKIFECYTESDCNLL
;
A
#
# COMPACT_ATOMS: atom_id res chain seq x y z
N GLY A 1 -2.68 6.19 -12.26
CA GLY A 1 -2.76 7.46 -11.52
C GLY A 1 -1.63 8.41 -11.86
N TYR A 2 -1.78 9.69 -11.48
CA TYR A 2 -0.81 10.76 -11.78
C TYR A 2 -0.53 11.59 -10.53
N SER A 3 0.75 11.95 -10.33
CA SER A 3 1.17 12.82 -9.25
C SER A 3 1.23 14.28 -9.70
N LEU A 4 1.07 15.20 -8.76
CA LEU A 4 1.22 16.63 -8.96
C LEU A 4 1.77 17.31 -7.70
N THR A 5 2.41 18.46 -7.90
CA THR A 5 2.98 19.32 -6.83
C THR A 5 2.46 20.76 -6.92
N ASP A 6 1.84 21.15 -8.02
CA ASP A 6 1.30 22.49 -8.27
C ASP A 6 -0.23 22.48 -8.23
N GLU A 7 -0.82 23.40 -7.46
CA GLU A 7 -2.27 23.55 -7.37
C GLU A 7 -2.92 23.82 -8.74
N ASN A 8 -2.23 24.53 -9.63
CA ASN A 8 -2.71 24.82 -10.99
C ASN A 8 -2.86 23.57 -11.87
N GLU A 9 -2.23 22.45 -11.50
CA GLU A 9 -2.32 21.20 -12.24
C GLU A 9 -3.46 20.29 -11.76
N ILE A 10 -4.13 20.62 -10.64
CA ILE A 10 -5.14 19.74 -10.01
C ILE A 10 -6.26 19.41 -11.00
N GLU A 11 -6.88 20.41 -11.60
CA GLU A 11 -8.01 20.19 -12.53
C GLU A 11 -7.61 19.33 -13.74
N LYS A 12 -6.46 19.64 -14.34
CA LYS A 12 -5.93 18.91 -15.50
C LYS A 12 -5.66 17.45 -15.12
N THR A 13 -5.09 17.22 -13.92
CA THR A 13 -4.74 15.88 -13.46
C THR A 13 -5.97 15.05 -13.14
N ILE A 14 -7.00 15.61 -12.49
CA ILE A 14 -8.26 14.92 -12.25
C ILE A 14 -8.89 14.49 -13.57
N LYS A 15 -9.05 15.43 -14.52
CA LYS A 15 -9.63 15.14 -15.85
C LYS A 15 -8.83 14.08 -16.61
N LYS A 16 -7.50 14.13 -16.51
CA LYS A 16 -6.63 13.12 -17.11
C LYS A 16 -6.85 11.74 -16.53
N VAL A 17 -6.93 11.61 -15.20
CA VAL A 17 -7.25 10.32 -14.55
C VAL A 17 -8.62 9.81 -15.00
N GLN A 18 -9.63 10.67 -14.97
CA GLN A 18 -11.00 10.29 -15.37
C GLN A 18 -11.07 9.80 -16.82
N ASN A 19 -10.37 10.46 -17.73
CA ASN A 19 -10.34 10.09 -19.14
C ASN A 19 -9.52 8.81 -19.39
N ASP A 20 -8.30 8.73 -18.86
CA ASP A 20 -7.38 7.63 -19.15
C ASP A 20 -7.84 6.30 -18.53
N PHE A 21 -8.57 6.35 -17.42
CA PHE A 21 -9.11 5.17 -16.74
C PHE A 21 -10.63 4.98 -16.91
N ASN A 22 -11.28 5.84 -17.72
CA ASN A 22 -12.72 5.81 -17.99
C ASN A 22 -13.56 5.70 -16.69
N THR A 23 -13.30 6.58 -15.73
CA THR A 23 -13.91 6.57 -14.40
C THR A 23 -14.37 7.97 -14.01
N GLU A 24 -15.49 8.09 -13.30
CA GLU A 24 -15.90 9.35 -12.67
C GLU A 24 -15.26 9.51 -11.29
N ALA A 25 -15.13 8.40 -10.57
CA ALA A 25 -14.64 8.39 -9.21
C ALA A 25 -13.10 8.30 -9.15
N VAL A 26 -12.50 9.12 -8.31
CA VAL A 26 -11.06 9.16 -8.10
C VAL A 26 -10.73 9.10 -6.61
N VAL A 27 -9.49 8.75 -6.29
CA VAL A 27 -8.95 8.86 -4.93
C VAL A 27 -7.80 9.87 -4.93
N VAL A 28 -7.92 10.87 -4.07
CA VAL A 28 -6.88 11.88 -3.83
C VAL A 28 -6.04 11.42 -2.63
N LYS A 29 -4.72 11.29 -2.82
CA LYS A 29 -3.80 10.71 -1.85
C LYS A 29 -2.63 11.65 -1.59
N ALA A 30 -2.48 12.11 -0.35
CA ALA A 30 -1.27 12.81 0.11
C ALA A 30 -0.03 11.93 -0.07
N GLN A 31 1.06 12.52 -0.53
CA GLN A 31 2.36 11.86 -0.65
C GLN A 31 3.31 12.47 0.38
N ILE A 32 3.50 11.76 1.50
CA ILE A 32 4.47 12.07 2.56
C ILE A 32 5.20 10.79 2.95
N HIS A 33 6.39 10.92 3.51
CA HIS A 33 7.16 9.79 4.07
C HIS A 33 6.62 9.38 5.45
N ALA A 34 5.36 8.92 5.47
CA ALA A 34 4.73 8.36 6.66
C ALA A 34 3.52 7.48 6.29
N GLY A 35 3.28 6.45 7.11
CA GLY A 35 2.05 5.66 7.10
C GLY A 35 0.88 6.38 7.80
N GLY A 36 -0.28 5.72 7.86
CA GLY A 36 -1.47 6.27 8.55
C GLY A 36 -2.15 7.44 7.84
N ARG A 37 -1.76 7.74 6.60
CA ARG A 37 -2.28 8.90 5.84
C ARG A 37 -3.80 8.92 5.71
N GLY A 38 -4.42 7.75 5.58
CA GLY A 38 -5.88 7.62 5.49
C GLY A 38 -6.57 8.09 6.77
N LYS A 39 -6.11 7.59 7.93
CA LYS A 39 -6.61 7.98 9.25
C LYS A 39 -6.37 9.45 9.55
N GLY A 40 -5.23 10.01 9.09
CA GLY A 40 -4.91 11.43 9.22
C GLY A 40 -5.68 12.37 8.27
N GLY A 41 -6.55 11.83 7.41
CA GLY A 41 -7.33 12.63 6.46
C GLY A 41 -6.64 12.94 5.12
N GLY A 42 -5.43 12.42 4.91
CA GLY A 42 -4.65 12.61 3.69
C GLY A 42 -5.06 11.71 2.51
N VAL A 43 -6.13 10.91 2.65
CA VAL A 43 -6.67 10.08 1.56
C VAL A 43 -8.17 10.28 1.49
N LYS A 44 -8.70 10.67 0.31
CA LYS A 44 -10.11 10.94 0.10
C LYS A 44 -10.63 10.25 -1.16
N PHE A 45 -11.67 9.45 -0.99
CA PHE A 45 -12.49 8.96 -2.10
C PHE A 45 -13.44 10.06 -2.56
N CYS A 46 -13.47 10.33 -3.85
CA CYS A 46 -14.27 11.38 -4.47
C CYS A 46 -15.07 10.79 -5.64
N ASN A 47 -16.38 10.77 -5.49
CA ASN A 47 -17.29 10.23 -6.49
C ASN A 47 -17.74 11.26 -7.54
N THR A 48 -17.33 12.52 -7.41
CA THR A 48 -17.56 13.59 -8.40
C THR A 48 -16.30 14.42 -8.60
N TYR A 49 -16.25 15.12 -9.75
CA TYR A 49 -15.17 16.05 -10.06
C TYR A 49 -15.02 17.16 -9.01
N GLU A 50 -16.13 17.77 -8.58
CA GLU A 50 -16.14 18.88 -7.63
C GLU A 50 -15.55 18.44 -6.28
N LYS A 51 -15.93 17.27 -5.78
CA LYS A 51 -15.36 16.71 -4.54
C LYS A 51 -13.88 16.40 -4.68
N ALA A 52 -13.46 15.93 -5.86
CA ALA A 52 -12.05 15.68 -6.13
C ALA A 52 -11.23 16.97 -6.11
N LEU A 53 -11.76 18.03 -6.75
CA LEU A 53 -11.13 19.34 -6.78
C LEU A 53 -11.02 19.96 -5.37
N GLU A 54 -12.11 19.94 -4.61
CA GLU A 54 -12.15 20.43 -3.22
C GLU A 54 -11.17 19.65 -2.34
N SER A 55 -11.20 18.31 -2.39
CA SER A 55 -10.32 17.47 -1.59
C SER A 55 -8.85 17.68 -1.94
N ALA A 56 -8.51 17.81 -3.22
CA ALA A 56 -7.14 18.05 -3.65
C ALA A 56 -6.60 19.41 -3.15
N LYS A 57 -7.41 20.47 -3.24
CA LYS A 57 -7.05 21.80 -2.73
C LYS A 57 -6.88 21.80 -1.20
N ASN A 58 -7.72 21.06 -0.49
CA ASN A 58 -7.63 20.96 0.97
C ASN A 58 -6.44 20.13 1.46
N ILE A 59 -6.04 19.11 0.71
CA ILE A 59 -4.95 18.20 1.10
C ILE A 59 -3.59 18.75 0.70
N LEU A 60 -3.47 19.39 -0.47
CA LEU A 60 -2.22 19.99 -0.91
C LEU A 60 -1.88 21.18 0.02
N GLY A 61 -0.70 21.17 0.60
CA GLY A 61 -0.25 22.18 1.56
C GLY A 61 -0.72 21.98 3.01
N MET A 62 -1.62 21.00 3.28
CA MET A 62 -2.03 20.73 4.68
C MET A 62 -0.86 20.18 5.50
N ASN A 63 -0.88 20.45 6.81
CA ASN A 63 -0.01 19.76 7.76
C ASN A 63 -0.69 18.44 8.18
N LEU A 64 -0.18 17.31 7.64
CA LEU A 64 -0.77 15.99 7.88
C LEU A 64 -0.12 15.33 9.09
N ILE A 65 -0.93 15.12 10.13
CA ILE A 65 -0.55 14.44 11.36
C ILE A 65 -0.97 12.98 11.28
N THR A 66 -0.03 12.07 11.53
CA THR A 66 -0.26 10.62 11.63
C THR A 66 0.51 10.08 12.85
N HIS A 67 0.28 8.82 13.20
CA HIS A 67 1.03 8.17 14.29
C HIS A 67 2.55 8.09 14.00
N GLN A 68 2.97 8.20 12.74
CA GLN A 68 4.39 8.15 12.35
C GLN A 68 5.02 9.53 12.17
N THR A 69 4.24 10.60 11.99
CA THR A 69 4.79 11.96 11.86
C THR A 69 5.00 12.67 13.18
N GLY A 70 4.42 12.15 14.27
CA GLY A 70 4.34 12.86 15.53
C GLY A 70 3.39 14.06 15.47
N GLU A 71 3.35 14.84 16.56
CA GLU A 71 2.47 16.02 16.71
C GLU A 71 2.82 17.18 15.75
N GLU A 72 4.08 17.24 15.31
CA GLU A 72 4.55 18.26 14.36
C GLU A 72 3.94 18.07 12.97
N GLY A 73 3.57 16.85 12.60
CA GLY A 73 3.03 16.53 11.29
C GLY A 73 4.04 16.66 10.15
N LYS A 74 3.54 16.56 8.94
CA LYS A 74 4.31 16.79 7.70
C LYS A 74 3.47 17.56 6.70
N ILE A 75 4.07 18.60 6.09
CA ILE A 75 3.40 19.34 5.01
C ILE A 75 3.28 18.47 3.77
N VAL A 76 2.10 18.41 3.19
CA VAL A 76 1.80 17.68 1.97
C VAL A 76 2.19 18.54 0.76
N ASN A 77 3.36 18.27 0.19
CA ASN A 77 3.86 18.97 -0.99
C ASN A 77 3.52 18.28 -2.32
N GLN A 78 2.94 17.08 -2.25
CA GLN A 78 2.63 16.28 -3.43
C GLN A 78 1.36 15.48 -3.22
N LEU A 79 0.54 15.41 -4.27
CA LEU A 79 -0.62 14.53 -4.34
C LEU A 79 -0.40 13.45 -5.39
N LEU A 80 -1.02 12.30 -5.18
CA LEU A 80 -1.27 11.28 -6.18
C LEU A 80 -2.78 11.15 -6.37
N ILE A 81 -3.27 11.36 -7.59
CA ILE A 81 -4.66 11.15 -7.96
C ILE A 81 -4.76 9.85 -8.74
N THR A 82 -5.59 8.93 -8.29
CA THR A 82 -5.78 7.61 -8.92
C THR A 82 -7.25 7.39 -9.24
N GLU A 83 -7.53 6.46 -10.15
CA GLU A 83 -8.85 5.88 -10.27
C GLU A 83 -9.32 5.27 -8.95
N ALA A 84 -10.61 5.25 -8.72
CA ALA A 84 -11.20 4.56 -7.58
C ALA A 84 -11.55 3.13 -7.98
N LEU A 85 -10.80 2.17 -7.44
CA LEU A 85 -11.05 0.75 -7.68
C LEU A 85 -12.17 0.24 -6.77
N ASN A 86 -12.96 -0.71 -7.27
CA ASN A 86 -13.90 -1.46 -6.46
C ASN A 86 -13.15 -2.56 -5.69
N ILE A 87 -12.62 -2.19 -4.52
CA ILE A 87 -11.83 -3.09 -3.68
C ILE A 87 -12.76 -4.16 -3.10
N LYS A 88 -12.48 -5.44 -3.39
CA LYS A 88 -13.21 -6.57 -2.83
C LYS A 88 -12.60 -7.05 -1.53
N LYS A 89 -11.27 -7.05 -1.43
CA LYS A 89 -10.52 -7.47 -0.25
C LYS A 89 -9.14 -6.83 -0.27
N GLU A 90 -8.67 -6.45 0.89
CA GLU A 90 -7.31 -5.94 1.11
C GLU A 90 -6.53 -6.95 1.95
N PHE A 91 -5.25 -7.09 1.65
CA PHE A 91 -4.32 -7.91 2.40
C PHE A 91 -3.16 -7.04 2.85
N TYR A 92 -2.56 -7.38 3.97
CA TYR A 92 -1.26 -6.86 4.33
C TYR A 92 -0.16 -7.75 3.74
N PHE A 93 0.89 -7.12 3.26
CA PHE A 93 2.08 -7.79 2.75
C PHE A 93 3.33 -6.97 3.09
N ALA A 94 4.37 -7.64 3.57
CA ALA A 94 5.73 -7.10 3.65
C ALA A 94 6.75 -8.20 3.36
N LEU A 95 7.87 -7.82 2.80
CA LEU A 95 9.03 -8.67 2.57
C LEU A 95 10.27 -7.95 3.08
N MET A 96 11.00 -8.58 4.00
CA MET A 96 12.16 -7.99 4.64
C MET A 96 13.16 -9.06 5.08
N PHE A 97 14.38 -8.63 5.43
CA PHE A 97 15.39 -9.52 5.98
C PHE A 97 15.25 -9.69 7.50
N ASP A 98 15.03 -10.92 7.96
CA ASP A 98 15.00 -11.30 9.38
C ASP A 98 16.42 -11.64 9.86
N ARG A 99 17.03 -10.70 10.57
CA ARG A 99 18.40 -10.86 11.12
C ARG A 99 18.53 -12.02 12.11
N SER A 100 17.47 -12.34 12.86
CA SER A 100 17.50 -13.39 13.86
C SER A 100 17.61 -14.79 13.24
N LYS A 101 17.04 -14.97 12.06
CA LYS A 101 17.05 -16.21 11.29
C LYS A 101 18.04 -16.21 10.13
N ASN A 102 18.67 -15.06 9.87
CA ASN A 102 19.53 -14.85 8.71
C ASN A 102 18.86 -15.33 7.41
N ALA A 103 17.63 -14.85 7.18
CA ALA A 103 16.77 -15.27 6.09
C ALA A 103 15.79 -14.14 5.72
N ASP A 104 15.37 -14.09 4.47
CA ASP A 104 14.27 -13.23 4.06
C ASP A 104 12.95 -13.77 4.63
N VAL A 105 12.01 -12.89 4.91
CA VAL A 105 10.72 -13.27 5.46
C VAL A 105 9.58 -12.54 4.79
N PHE A 106 8.62 -13.29 4.28
CA PHE A 106 7.29 -12.79 3.95
C PHE A 106 6.46 -12.63 5.23
N ILE A 107 5.84 -11.49 5.39
CA ILE A 107 4.89 -11.21 6.47
C ILE A 107 3.57 -10.85 5.81
N VAL A 108 2.54 -11.65 6.01
CA VAL A 108 1.24 -11.44 5.38
C VAL A 108 0.11 -11.52 6.41
N SER A 109 -0.99 -10.82 6.11
CA SER A 109 -2.22 -10.92 6.88
C SER A 109 -3.45 -10.75 5.98
N THR A 110 -4.54 -11.42 6.34
CA THR A 110 -5.86 -11.19 5.75
C THR A 110 -6.50 -9.88 6.21
N GLU A 111 -5.92 -9.24 7.22
CA GLU A 111 -6.34 -7.94 7.77
C GLU A 111 -5.55 -6.82 7.06
N GLY A 112 -5.98 -6.46 5.84
CA GLY A 112 -5.41 -5.34 5.09
C GLY A 112 -6.14 -4.03 5.36
N GLY A 113 -5.54 -2.92 4.94
CA GLY A 113 -6.14 -1.58 5.10
C GLY A 113 -6.16 -1.04 6.53
N VAL A 114 -5.51 -1.73 7.47
CA VAL A 114 -5.38 -1.36 8.89
C VAL A 114 -3.91 -1.29 9.30
N ASP A 115 -3.63 -0.74 10.50
CA ASP A 115 -2.26 -0.71 11.01
C ASP A 115 -1.86 -2.11 11.46
N ILE A 116 -0.80 -2.65 10.87
CA ILE A 116 -0.33 -4.01 11.16
C ILE A 116 0.15 -4.17 12.60
N GLU A 117 0.62 -3.10 13.22
CA GLU A 117 1.02 -3.06 14.62
C GLU A 117 -0.19 -3.35 15.54
N GLU A 118 -1.36 -2.79 15.20
CA GLU A 118 -2.61 -3.06 15.93
C GLU A 118 -3.06 -4.51 15.75
N VAL A 119 -2.89 -5.08 14.55
CA VAL A 119 -3.16 -6.51 14.29
C VAL A 119 -2.20 -7.39 15.09
N ALA A 120 -0.91 -7.02 15.14
CA ALA A 120 0.09 -7.76 15.89
C ALA A 120 -0.17 -7.78 17.40
N GLU A 121 -0.76 -6.70 17.94
CA GLU A 121 -1.11 -6.61 19.36
C GLU A 121 -2.39 -7.36 19.70
N LYS A 122 -3.46 -7.18 18.89
CA LYS A 122 -4.81 -7.69 19.20
C LYS A 122 -5.08 -9.10 18.68
N THR A 123 -4.56 -9.41 17.50
CA THR A 123 -4.83 -10.66 16.77
C THR A 123 -3.57 -11.20 16.07
N PRO A 124 -2.49 -11.52 16.83
CA PRO A 124 -1.21 -11.94 16.25
C PRO A 124 -1.31 -13.23 15.41
N ASP A 125 -2.29 -14.07 15.68
CA ASP A 125 -2.62 -15.27 14.90
C ASP A 125 -3.06 -14.99 13.45
N LYS A 126 -3.44 -13.75 13.16
CA LYS A 126 -3.76 -13.29 11.79
C LYS A 126 -2.52 -12.93 10.97
N ILE A 127 -1.36 -12.89 11.59
CA ILE A 127 -0.09 -12.59 10.91
C ILE A 127 0.66 -13.89 10.64
N VAL A 128 0.87 -14.19 9.38
CA VAL A 128 1.64 -15.36 8.93
C VAL A 128 3.01 -14.90 8.47
N LYS A 129 4.05 -15.62 8.89
CA LYS A 129 5.44 -15.42 8.50
C LYS A 129 5.96 -16.64 7.78
N ALA A 130 6.50 -16.45 6.59
CA ALA A 130 7.15 -17.53 5.82
C ALA A 130 8.57 -17.09 5.42
N TRP A 131 9.57 -17.82 5.90
CA TRP A 131 10.98 -17.51 5.65
C TRP A 131 11.45 -18.14 4.34
N VAL A 132 12.41 -17.46 3.71
CA VAL A 132 13.09 -17.92 2.48
C VAL A 132 14.58 -18.03 2.77
N LYS A 133 15.11 -19.24 2.64
CA LYS A 133 16.54 -19.56 2.71
C LYS A 133 16.77 -20.83 1.91
N GLU A 134 17.43 -20.73 0.78
CA GLU A 134 17.43 -21.77 -0.28
C GLU A 134 17.59 -23.20 0.22
N ASP A 135 18.57 -23.46 1.10
CA ASP A 135 18.87 -24.81 1.59
C ASP A 135 17.94 -25.30 2.72
N VAL A 136 17.17 -24.40 3.34
CA VAL A 136 16.39 -24.72 4.56
C VAL A 136 14.90 -24.41 4.38
N TYR A 137 14.60 -23.29 3.74
CA TYR A 137 13.25 -22.79 3.48
C TYR A 137 13.15 -22.35 2.02
N PRO A 138 12.92 -23.26 1.05
CA PRO A 138 12.79 -22.93 -0.37
C PRO A 138 11.71 -21.89 -0.62
N LEU A 139 11.95 -20.99 -1.59
CA LEU A 139 11.00 -19.94 -1.98
C LEU A 139 9.61 -20.50 -2.32
N SER A 140 9.56 -21.65 -3.02
CA SER A 140 8.30 -22.31 -3.37
C SER A 140 7.45 -22.64 -2.15
N ASN A 141 8.06 -23.16 -1.09
CA ASN A 141 7.35 -23.51 0.15
C ASN A 141 6.85 -22.25 0.90
N ALA A 142 7.65 -21.19 0.89
CA ALA A 142 7.24 -19.91 1.46
C ALA A 142 6.04 -19.33 0.69
N ILE A 143 6.08 -19.34 -0.62
CA ILE A 143 4.97 -18.89 -1.48
C ILE A 143 3.71 -19.73 -1.25
N ASP A 144 3.82 -21.05 -1.19
CA ASP A 144 2.68 -21.92 -0.91
C ASP A 144 2.05 -21.58 0.45
N THR A 145 2.87 -21.39 1.47
CA THR A 145 2.42 -21.02 2.82
C THR A 145 1.63 -19.70 2.82
N ILE A 146 2.15 -18.66 2.16
CA ILE A 146 1.46 -17.35 2.13
C ILE A 146 0.19 -17.37 1.29
N VAL A 147 0.20 -18.04 0.14
CA VAL A 147 -0.97 -18.15 -0.75
C VAL A 147 -2.11 -18.89 -0.04
N ASP A 148 -1.80 -19.99 0.65
CA ASP A 148 -2.78 -20.75 1.43
C ASP A 148 -3.33 -19.91 2.60
N SER A 149 -2.46 -19.23 3.34
CA SER A 149 -2.87 -18.41 4.49
C SER A 149 -3.76 -17.23 4.12
N LEU A 150 -3.59 -16.68 2.92
CA LEU A 150 -4.41 -15.60 2.38
C LEU A 150 -5.71 -16.11 1.72
N GLY A 151 -5.88 -17.44 1.59
CA GLY A 151 -7.01 -18.05 0.90
C GLY A 151 -6.98 -17.83 -0.60
N LEU A 152 -5.77 -17.75 -1.19
CA LEU A 152 -5.53 -17.51 -2.61
C LEU A 152 -5.07 -18.77 -3.37
N SER A 153 -5.09 -19.93 -2.73
CA SER A 153 -4.63 -21.20 -3.33
C SER A 153 -5.42 -21.66 -4.55
N SER A 154 -6.64 -21.10 -4.75
CA SER A 154 -7.44 -21.35 -5.95
C SER A 154 -7.09 -20.45 -7.15
N PHE A 155 -6.13 -19.51 -7.00
CA PHE A 155 -5.71 -18.59 -8.04
C PHE A 155 -4.30 -18.93 -8.50
N ASP A 156 -4.16 -19.48 -9.68
CA ASP A 156 -2.87 -19.87 -10.23
C ASP A 156 -1.89 -18.70 -10.37
N GLU A 157 -2.41 -17.49 -10.63
CA GLU A 157 -1.60 -16.27 -10.73
C GLU A 157 -1.02 -15.80 -9.40
N ALA A 158 -1.59 -16.18 -8.26
CA ALA A 158 -1.15 -15.68 -6.96
C ALA A 158 0.32 -16.05 -6.66
N LYS A 159 0.71 -17.30 -6.95
CA LYS A 159 2.08 -17.77 -6.75
C LYS A 159 3.07 -17.00 -7.63
N GLU A 160 2.69 -16.76 -8.89
CA GLU A 160 3.52 -16.02 -9.83
C GLU A 160 3.69 -14.54 -9.41
N ILE A 161 2.66 -13.92 -8.85
CA ILE A 161 2.74 -12.56 -8.31
C ILE A 161 3.77 -12.50 -7.19
N PHE A 162 3.70 -13.41 -6.19
CA PHE A 162 4.63 -13.42 -5.07
C PHE A 162 6.06 -13.78 -5.51
N ARG A 163 6.23 -14.64 -6.52
CA ARG A 163 7.54 -14.90 -7.11
C ARG A 163 8.15 -13.65 -7.72
N LYS A 164 7.39 -12.90 -8.52
CA LYS A 164 7.84 -11.64 -9.12
C LYS A 164 8.14 -10.56 -8.09
N ILE A 165 7.38 -10.51 -7.00
CA ILE A 165 7.67 -9.60 -5.89
C ILE A 165 9.01 -9.95 -5.25
N PHE A 166 9.28 -11.23 -5.02
CA PHE A 166 10.55 -11.68 -4.47
C PHE A 166 11.73 -11.40 -5.42
N GLU A 167 11.56 -11.64 -6.71
CA GLU A 167 12.56 -11.29 -7.72
C GLU A 167 12.86 -9.79 -7.72
N CYS A 168 11.81 -8.95 -7.71
CA CYS A 168 11.99 -7.49 -7.62
C CYS A 168 12.75 -7.09 -6.35
N TYR A 169 12.43 -7.69 -5.21
CA TYR A 169 13.11 -7.44 -3.93
C TYR A 169 14.61 -7.78 -4.01
N THR A 170 14.94 -8.96 -4.55
CA THR A 170 16.34 -9.42 -4.63
C THR A 170 17.15 -8.69 -5.70
N GLU A 171 16.57 -8.49 -6.90
CA GLU A 171 17.26 -7.81 -8.01
C GLU A 171 17.47 -6.31 -7.76
N SER A 172 16.61 -5.69 -6.96
CA SER A 172 16.72 -4.26 -6.61
C SER A 172 17.46 -4.01 -5.30
N ASP A 173 18.03 -5.05 -4.67
CA ASP A 173 18.72 -4.98 -3.37
C ASP A 173 17.88 -4.25 -2.30
N CYS A 174 16.60 -4.58 -2.26
CA CYS A 174 15.66 -3.97 -1.30
C CYS A 174 15.91 -4.51 0.11
N ASN A 175 15.77 -3.63 1.12
CA ASN A 175 15.78 -4.04 2.53
C ASN A 175 14.37 -4.25 3.10
N LEU A 176 13.39 -3.64 2.45
CA LEU A 176 11.96 -3.73 2.78
C LEU A 176 11.13 -3.46 1.53
N LEU A 177 10.13 -4.28 1.31
CA LEU A 177 9.11 -4.10 0.28
C LEU A 177 7.74 -4.22 0.89
#